data_a07d8b2df88b74955ace31f7b668137c
#
_entry.id   a07d8b2df88b74955ace31f7b668137c
#
_cell.length_a   1.000
_cell.length_b   1.000
_cell.length_c   1.000
_cell.angle_alpha   90.00
_cell.angle_beta   90.00
_cell.angle_gamma   90.00
#
_symmetry.space_group_name_H-M   'P 1'
#
loop_
_entity.id
_entity.type
_entity.pdbx_description
1 polymer ?
#
loop_
_entity_poly.entity_id
_entity_poly.type
_entity_poly.pdbx_seq_one_letter_code
_entity_poly.pdbx_strand_id
1 'polypeptide(L)'
;VWSATARLEAAWEQAKIAGADQWPQIGLSGGLSSSKMNLSRFGVEIPNMPDSFLSQSHNLTLGAQWELDMWGRIRAGKRLARANALGRAAEFAGARHSLAGQVAKAWMLAIESKQQARLAKFAVSTHETTVAQVQARFEQGILSAMELRLAKANLAGSEAQAADLESVAGKSIRSLEVLLGQFPANKLAVPEALPLLPAAIPAGVPAQILSRRPDLVAAEQGLFATGATLLQAKASLYPRISLTASGGTSTTDLSELLASDSVVWNVAANLTQPVFQAGRLRANIRLQQANLKAAEESFRSTMLQAMGEVENALDAAQLLAAIDTALGTAYDQSQAAAQTAQERYDRGLGNLIELLETRRRAITAEGRWWSARRRQLENRVNLHLALGGGFEMLKKDGTPRQ
;
A
#
# COMPACT_ATOMS: atom_id res chain seq x y z
N VAL A 1 -3.67 6.11 -2.08
CA VAL A 1 -3.22 6.25 -3.48
C VAL A 1 -2.40 7.52 -3.66
N TRP A 2 -2.86 8.74 -3.32
CA TRP A 2 -2.13 10.01 -3.49
C TRP A 2 -0.71 10.00 -2.89
N SER A 3 -0.56 9.46 -1.67
CA SER A 3 0.76 9.30 -1.04
C SER A 3 1.69 8.36 -1.83
N ALA A 4 1.14 7.29 -2.43
CA ALA A 4 1.92 6.37 -3.24
C ALA A 4 2.34 7.00 -4.58
N THR A 5 1.49 7.85 -5.19
CA THR A 5 1.85 8.64 -6.38
C THR A 5 3.03 9.57 -6.10
N ALA A 6 2.97 10.34 -5.02
CA ALA A 6 4.05 11.25 -4.64
C ALA A 6 5.38 10.51 -4.37
N ARG A 7 5.32 9.33 -3.74
CA ARG A 7 6.50 8.48 -3.52
C ARG A 7 7.08 7.94 -4.83
N LEU A 8 6.24 7.61 -5.80
CA LEU A 8 6.67 7.18 -7.13
C LEU A 8 7.37 8.32 -7.87
N GLU A 9 6.78 9.53 -7.88
CA GLU A 9 7.38 10.72 -8.48
C GLU A 9 8.75 11.02 -7.85
N ALA A 10 8.83 11.04 -6.51
CA ALA A 10 10.09 11.24 -5.80
C ALA A 10 11.16 10.21 -6.18
N ALA A 11 10.77 8.94 -6.35
CA ALA A 11 11.71 7.87 -6.72
C ALA A 11 12.24 8.05 -8.17
N TRP A 12 11.41 8.52 -9.09
CA TRP A 12 11.84 8.84 -10.46
C TRP A 12 12.78 10.03 -10.49
N GLU A 13 12.51 11.09 -9.72
CA GLU A 13 13.45 12.22 -9.61
C GLU A 13 14.78 11.77 -8.98
N GLN A 14 14.76 10.91 -7.97
CA GLN A 14 15.97 10.32 -7.41
C GLN A 14 16.76 9.51 -8.45
N ALA A 15 16.07 8.79 -9.35
CA ALA A 15 16.72 8.07 -10.44
C ALA A 15 17.35 9.03 -11.48
N LYS A 16 16.73 10.19 -11.73
CA LYS A 16 17.32 11.26 -12.58
C LYS A 16 18.55 11.85 -11.93
N ILE A 17 18.49 12.18 -10.63
CA ILE A 17 19.65 12.69 -9.85
C ILE A 17 20.82 11.71 -9.94
N ALA A 18 20.59 10.42 -9.67
CA ALA A 18 21.64 9.40 -9.79
C ALA A 18 22.15 9.22 -11.23
N GLY A 19 21.33 9.56 -12.22
CA GLY A 19 21.74 9.59 -13.64
C GLY A 19 22.60 10.78 -14.00
N ALA A 20 22.43 11.90 -13.31
CA ALA A 20 23.20 13.13 -13.55
C ALA A 20 24.67 12.99 -13.17
N ASP A 21 25.01 12.12 -12.22
CA ASP A 21 26.39 11.83 -11.83
C ASP A 21 27.26 11.24 -12.97
N GLN A 22 26.64 10.80 -14.08
CA GLN A 22 27.38 10.33 -15.26
C GLN A 22 27.92 11.47 -16.12
N TRP A 23 27.49 12.69 -15.88
CA TRP A 23 27.82 13.88 -16.68
C TRP A 23 28.68 14.85 -15.89
N PRO A 24 29.49 15.69 -16.59
CA PRO A 24 30.22 16.76 -15.94
C PRO A 24 29.28 17.66 -15.15
N GLN A 25 29.69 18.02 -13.94
CA GLN A 25 29.00 19.02 -13.11
C GLN A 25 29.68 20.34 -13.33
N ILE A 26 28.95 21.36 -13.75
CA ILE A 26 29.44 22.70 -14.04
C ILE A 26 28.86 23.68 -13.03
N GLY A 27 29.69 24.45 -12.38
CA GLY A 27 29.29 25.45 -11.40
C GLY A 27 30.06 26.77 -11.56
N LEU A 28 29.37 27.87 -11.31
CA LEU A 28 29.99 29.20 -11.20
C LEU A 28 30.16 29.55 -9.73
N SER A 29 31.35 29.96 -9.35
CA SER A 29 31.65 30.39 -7.98
C SER A 29 32.32 31.79 -8.01
N GLY A 30 31.91 32.65 -7.09
CA GLY A 30 32.56 33.94 -6.83
C GLY A 30 33.00 33.99 -5.36
N GLY A 31 34.20 34.51 -5.13
CA GLY A 31 34.74 34.63 -3.79
C GLY A 31 35.45 35.96 -3.60
N LEU A 32 35.24 36.57 -2.44
CA LEU A 32 35.96 37.75 -1.95
C LEU A 32 36.61 37.34 -0.64
N SER A 33 37.90 37.40 -0.55
CA SER A 33 38.62 37.13 0.69
C SER A 33 39.61 38.24 1.01
N SER A 34 39.72 38.58 2.29
CA SER A 34 40.72 39.49 2.82
C SER A 34 41.35 38.83 4.03
N SER A 35 42.64 38.62 4.02
CA SER A 35 43.38 38.01 5.12
C SER A 35 44.61 38.86 5.48
N LYS A 36 44.81 39.09 6.78
CA LYS A 36 46.01 39.76 7.29
C LYS A 36 46.89 38.69 7.93
N MET A 37 48.08 38.51 7.35
CA MET A 37 49.11 37.62 7.88
C MET A 37 50.11 38.41 8.67
N ASN A 38 50.35 38.05 9.93
CA ASN A 38 51.37 38.66 10.77
C ASN A 38 52.64 37.80 10.72
N LEU A 39 53.75 38.41 10.22
CA LEU A 39 55.07 37.76 10.07
C LEU A 39 55.81 37.55 11.37
N SER A 40 55.54 38.37 12.43
CA SER A 40 56.17 38.19 13.72
C SER A 40 55.84 36.82 14.37
N ARG A 41 54.75 36.16 13.90
CA ARG A 41 54.38 34.79 14.31
C ARG A 41 55.41 33.74 13.90
N PHE A 42 56.24 34.01 12.90
CA PHE A 42 57.23 33.06 12.41
C PHE A 42 58.63 33.29 12.98
N GLY A 43 58.77 34.25 13.92
CA GLY A 43 60.04 34.53 14.59
C GLY A 43 61.15 35.07 13.64
N VAL A 44 60.77 35.57 12.49
CA VAL A 44 61.71 36.11 11.46
C VAL A 44 61.50 37.61 11.37
N GLU A 45 62.44 38.38 11.92
CA GLU A 45 62.53 39.82 11.67
C GLU A 45 63.36 40.04 10.40
N ILE A 46 62.73 40.47 9.34
CA ILE A 46 63.45 40.85 8.10
C ILE A 46 63.58 42.38 8.07
N PRO A 47 64.76 42.95 8.09
CA PRO A 47 64.95 44.39 8.04
C PRO A 47 64.22 44.98 6.86
N ASN A 48 63.44 46.06 7.04
CA ASN A 48 62.68 46.81 6.04
C ASN A 48 61.40 46.04 5.50
N MET A 49 60.93 44.99 6.14
CA MET A 49 59.71 44.31 5.74
C MET A 49 58.56 44.64 6.74
N PRO A 50 57.34 44.91 6.28
CA PRO A 50 56.22 45.18 7.21
C PRO A 50 55.89 43.97 8.05
N ASP A 51 55.54 44.14 9.34
CA ASP A 51 55.19 43.09 10.27
C ASP A 51 53.95 42.30 9.89
N SER A 52 53.17 42.80 8.91
CA SER A 52 51.96 42.13 8.42
C SER A 52 51.70 42.44 6.96
N PHE A 53 51.20 41.42 6.24
CA PHE A 53 50.70 41.57 4.87
C PHE A 53 49.17 41.42 4.86
N LEU A 54 48.54 42.39 4.19
CA LEU A 54 47.13 42.29 3.82
C LEU A 54 47.05 41.63 2.44
N SER A 55 46.47 40.44 2.38
CA SER A 55 46.18 39.74 1.12
C SER A 55 44.69 39.86 0.83
N GLN A 56 44.36 40.49 -0.27
CA GLN A 56 42.99 40.51 -0.80
C GLN A 56 42.95 39.62 -2.04
N SER A 57 41.87 38.89 -2.21
CA SER A 57 41.64 38.06 -3.39
C SER A 57 40.18 38.11 -3.79
N HIS A 58 39.95 38.49 -5.01
CA HIS A 58 38.67 38.53 -5.68
C HIS A 58 38.69 37.52 -6.82
N ASN A 59 37.78 36.56 -6.82
CA ASN A 59 37.76 35.55 -7.88
C ASN A 59 36.34 35.32 -8.41
N LEU A 60 36.25 35.01 -9.69
CA LEU A 60 35.07 34.55 -10.38
C LEU A 60 35.47 33.35 -11.23
N THR A 61 35.01 32.16 -10.90
CA THR A 61 35.49 30.91 -11.50
C THR A 61 34.34 30.05 -11.99
N LEU A 62 34.38 29.68 -13.26
CA LEU A 62 33.56 28.59 -13.83
C LEU A 62 34.35 27.28 -13.66
N GLY A 63 33.83 26.38 -12.91
CA GLY A 63 34.43 25.05 -12.64
C GLY A 63 33.63 23.93 -13.27
N ALA A 64 34.31 22.92 -13.78
CA ALA A 64 33.72 21.67 -14.23
C ALA A 64 34.43 20.51 -13.50
N GLN A 65 33.62 19.56 -13.00
CA GLN A 65 34.10 18.36 -12.36
C GLN A 65 33.38 17.12 -12.95
N TRP A 66 34.15 16.10 -13.29
CA TRP A 66 33.65 14.88 -13.86
C TRP A 66 34.41 13.65 -13.38
N GLU A 67 33.71 12.64 -12.86
CA GLU A 67 34.28 11.33 -12.55
C GLU A 67 34.09 10.38 -13.75
N LEU A 68 35.20 9.86 -14.29
CA LEU A 68 35.16 8.86 -15.35
C LEU A 68 34.75 7.49 -14.77
N ASP A 69 33.58 6.99 -15.15
CA ASP A 69 33.04 5.74 -14.64
C ASP A 69 33.64 4.50 -15.33
N MET A 70 34.96 4.33 -15.21
CA MET A 70 35.68 3.21 -15.84
C MET A 70 35.21 1.86 -15.34
N TRP A 71 34.94 1.75 -14.03
CA TRP A 71 34.61 0.48 -13.35
C TRP A 71 33.11 0.31 -13.11
N GLY A 72 32.28 1.22 -13.57
CA GLY A 72 30.84 1.12 -13.49
C GLY A 72 30.24 1.45 -12.12
N ARG A 73 30.96 2.17 -11.26
CA ARG A 73 30.49 2.60 -9.93
C ARG A 73 29.26 3.49 -10.03
N ILE A 74 29.33 4.51 -10.88
CA ILE A 74 28.24 5.47 -11.10
C ILE A 74 27.09 4.80 -11.85
N ARG A 75 27.41 4.00 -12.88
CA ARG A 75 26.39 3.19 -13.59
C ARG A 75 25.67 2.23 -12.67
N ALA A 76 26.36 1.62 -11.69
CA ALA A 76 25.74 0.77 -10.68
C ALA A 76 24.81 1.58 -9.76
N GLY A 77 25.21 2.80 -9.33
CA GLY A 77 24.36 3.72 -8.58
C GLY A 77 23.08 4.12 -9.33
N LYS A 78 23.21 4.42 -10.63
CA LYS A 78 22.06 4.68 -11.50
C LYS A 78 21.11 3.47 -11.63
N ARG A 79 21.68 2.25 -11.78
CA ARG A 79 20.88 1.00 -11.82
C ARG A 79 20.13 0.77 -10.50
N LEU A 80 20.79 1.00 -9.37
CA LEU A 80 20.19 0.95 -8.05
C LEU A 80 18.98 1.89 -7.95
N ALA A 81 19.18 3.18 -8.29
CA ALA A 81 18.12 4.17 -8.20
C ALA A 81 16.95 3.87 -9.16
N ARG A 82 17.27 3.38 -10.38
CA ARG A 82 16.24 2.96 -11.34
C ARG A 82 15.44 1.73 -10.86
N ALA A 83 16.12 0.73 -10.29
CA ALA A 83 15.45 -0.45 -9.71
C ALA A 83 14.51 -0.04 -8.57
N ASN A 84 14.97 0.87 -7.69
CA ASN A 84 14.12 1.42 -6.63
C ASN A 84 12.87 2.14 -7.20
N ALA A 85 13.02 2.96 -8.26
CA ALA A 85 11.89 3.63 -8.90
C ALA A 85 10.89 2.63 -9.52
N LEU A 86 11.38 1.58 -10.16
CA LEU A 86 10.54 0.50 -10.70
C LEU A 86 9.84 -0.30 -9.59
N GLY A 87 10.52 -0.54 -8.47
CA GLY A 87 9.93 -1.13 -7.27
C GLY A 87 8.78 -0.27 -6.72
N ARG A 88 8.98 1.05 -6.62
CA ARG A 88 7.92 2.00 -6.19
C ARG A 88 6.75 2.05 -7.18
N ALA A 89 7.01 1.89 -8.48
CA ALA A 89 5.95 1.79 -9.47
C ALA A 89 5.10 0.54 -9.28
N ALA A 90 5.73 -0.59 -8.99
CA ALA A 90 5.02 -1.82 -8.65
C ALA A 90 4.22 -1.70 -7.33
N GLU A 91 4.81 -1.11 -6.29
CA GLU A 91 4.11 -0.82 -5.03
C GLU A 91 2.89 0.09 -5.24
N PHE A 92 3.00 1.12 -6.08
CA PHE A 92 1.87 1.98 -6.44
C PHE A 92 0.73 1.19 -7.11
N ALA A 93 1.07 0.33 -8.06
CA ALA A 93 0.10 -0.55 -8.70
C ALA A 93 -0.54 -1.51 -7.69
N GLY A 94 0.24 -2.09 -6.77
CA GLY A 94 -0.24 -2.93 -5.67
C GLY A 94 -1.20 -2.19 -4.74
N ALA A 95 -0.89 -0.93 -4.39
CA ALA A 95 -1.75 -0.09 -3.57
C ALA A 95 -3.11 0.19 -4.26
N ARG A 96 -3.11 0.44 -5.58
CA ARG A 96 -4.36 0.60 -6.35
C ARG A 96 -5.20 -0.68 -6.36
N HIS A 97 -4.57 -1.84 -6.59
CA HIS A 97 -5.22 -3.15 -6.56
C HIS A 97 -5.83 -3.44 -5.19
N SER A 98 -5.03 -3.27 -4.13
CA SER A 98 -5.48 -3.47 -2.75
C SER A 98 -6.66 -2.58 -2.41
N LEU A 99 -6.60 -1.28 -2.78
CA LEU A 99 -7.70 -0.36 -2.55
C LEU A 99 -8.97 -0.77 -3.32
N ALA A 100 -8.84 -1.15 -4.60
CA ALA A 100 -9.98 -1.62 -5.38
C ALA A 100 -10.64 -2.86 -4.74
N GLY A 101 -9.83 -3.82 -4.28
CA GLY A 101 -10.33 -4.98 -3.55
C GLY A 101 -10.99 -4.63 -2.22
N GLN A 102 -10.42 -3.70 -1.46
CA GLN A 102 -11.01 -3.21 -0.21
C GLN A 102 -12.35 -2.51 -0.44
N VAL A 103 -12.44 -1.65 -1.46
CA VAL A 103 -13.69 -0.98 -1.85
C VAL A 103 -14.76 -2.00 -2.23
N ALA A 104 -14.42 -3.00 -3.07
CA ALA A 104 -15.35 -4.04 -3.46
C ALA A 104 -15.88 -4.84 -2.26
N LYS A 105 -15.00 -5.24 -1.34
CA LYS A 105 -15.38 -5.96 -0.11
C LYS A 105 -16.23 -5.08 0.82
N ALA A 106 -15.84 -3.82 1.03
CA ALA A 106 -16.58 -2.88 1.86
C ALA A 106 -17.97 -2.60 1.28
N TRP A 107 -18.08 -2.54 -0.06
CA TRP A 107 -19.36 -2.39 -0.75
C TRP A 107 -20.27 -3.59 -0.54
N MET A 108 -19.76 -4.82 -0.66
CA MET A 108 -20.52 -6.05 -0.39
C MET A 108 -20.93 -6.14 1.08
N LEU A 109 -20.06 -5.74 2.00
CA LEU A 109 -20.37 -5.68 3.44
C LEU A 109 -21.47 -4.64 3.73
N ALA A 110 -21.45 -3.48 3.07
CA ALA A 110 -22.48 -2.47 3.23
C ALA A 110 -23.85 -2.96 2.72
N ILE A 111 -23.89 -3.73 1.63
CA ILE A 111 -25.12 -4.37 1.14
C ILE A 111 -25.63 -5.39 2.16
N GLU A 112 -24.79 -6.32 2.60
CA GLU A 112 -25.18 -7.34 3.57
C GLU A 112 -25.68 -6.74 4.88
N SER A 113 -24.93 -5.79 5.47
CA SER A 113 -25.31 -5.18 6.74
C SER A 113 -26.64 -4.41 6.64
N LYS A 114 -26.94 -3.80 5.50
CA LYS A 114 -28.23 -3.17 5.22
C LYS A 114 -29.36 -4.22 5.15
N GLN A 115 -29.10 -5.39 4.53
CA GLN A 115 -30.06 -6.49 4.50
C GLN A 115 -30.29 -7.07 5.89
N GLN A 116 -29.25 -7.23 6.71
CA GLN A 116 -29.37 -7.69 8.09
C GLN A 116 -30.21 -6.71 8.93
N ALA A 117 -30.00 -5.39 8.77
CA ALA A 117 -30.80 -4.38 9.45
C ALA A 117 -32.29 -4.40 8.99
N ARG A 118 -32.52 -4.61 7.67
CA ARG A 118 -33.89 -4.75 7.13
C ARG A 118 -34.59 -5.98 7.70
N LEU A 119 -33.89 -7.12 7.75
CA LEU A 119 -34.39 -8.35 8.31
C LEU A 119 -34.75 -8.22 9.79
N ALA A 120 -33.91 -7.50 10.55
CA ALA A 120 -34.18 -7.25 11.96
C ALA A 120 -35.40 -6.30 12.16
N LYS A 121 -35.56 -5.29 11.33
CA LYS A 121 -36.77 -4.42 11.34
C LYS A 121 -38.04 -5.21 10.99
N PHE A 122 -37.95 -6.13 10.04
CA PHE A 122 -39.07 -7.07 9.74
C PHE A 122 -39.38 -7.97 10.93
N ALA A 123 -38.34 -8.45 11.65
CA ALA A 123 -38.56 -9.22 12.86
C ALA A 123 -39.30 -8.43 13.95
N VAL A 124 -38.97 -7.15 14.16
CA VAL A 124 -39.67 -6.26 15.08
C VAL A 124 -41.14 -6.14 14.72
N SER A 125 -41.49 -5.80 13.47
CA SER A 125 -42.88 -5.68 13.02
C SER A 125 -43.69 -6.98 13.21
N THR A 126 -43.03 -8.14 13.01
CA THR A 126 -43.62 -9.46 13.24
C THR A 126 -43.87 -9.72 14.71
N HIS A 127 -42.95 -9.34 15.61
CA HIS A 127 -43.13 -9.45 17.05
C HIS A 127 -44.19 -8.49 17.60
N GLU A 128 -44.28 -7.25 17.07
CA GLU A 128 -45.36 -6.31 17.40
C GLU A 128 -46.73 -6.91 17.12
N THR A 129 -46.91 -7.49 15.92
CA THR A 129 -48.13 -8.18 15.56
C THR A 129 -48.44 -9.34 16.51
N THR A 130 -47.41 -10.11 16.90
CA THR A 130 -47.55 -11.23 17.84
C THR A 130 -47.95 -10.71 19.22
N VAL A 131 -47.34 -9.64 19.73
CA VAL A 131 -47.73 -9.06 21.03
C VAL A 131 -49.17 -8.60 21.02
N ALA A 132 -49.64 -7.96 19.95
CA ALA A 132 -51.04 -7.53 19.82
C ALA A 132 -52.01 -8.71 19.86
N GLN A 133 -51.71 -9.80 19.14
CA GLN A 133 -52.53 -11.02 19.15
C GLN A 133 -52.55 -11.68 20.54
N VAL A 134 -51.38 -11.80 21.19
CA VAL A 134 -51.25 -12.41 22.53
C VAL A 134 -51.97 -11.55 23.58
N GLN A 135 -51.85 -10.21 23.50
CA GLN A 135 -52.54 -9.29 24.39
C GLN A 135 -54.05 -9.44 24.29
N ALA A 136 -54.60 -9.47 23.08
CA ALA A 136 -56.05 -9.66 22.87
C ALA A 136 -56.57 -10.99 23.43
N ARG A 137 -55.82 -12.09 23.24
CA ARG A 137 -56.18 -13.42 23.80
C ARG A 137 -56.04 -13.50 25.33
N PHE A 138 -55.05 -12.76 25.90
CA PHE A 138 -54.90 -12.62 27.36
C PHE A 138 -56.09 -11.88 27.98
N GLU A 139 -56.54 -10.80 27.36
CA GLU A 139 -57.71 -10.03 27.82
C GLU A 139 -59.02 -10.84 27.77
N GLN A 140 -59.08 -11.78 26.84
CA GLN A 140 -60.18 -12.77 26.75
C GLN A 140 -60.03 -13.93 27.74
N GLY A 141 -58.95 -13.97 28.54
CA GLY A 141 -58.70 -15.07 29.49
C GLY A 141 -58.22 -16.39 28.85
N ILE A 142 -57.85 -16.38 27.55
CA ILE A 142 -57.44 -17.57 26.81
C ILE A 142 -55.94 -17.89 27.03
N LEU A 143 -55.10 -16.86 27.20
CA LEU A 143 -53.66 -17.01 27.41
C LEU A 143 -53.23 -16.52 28.80
N SER A 144 -52.12 -17.06 29.28
CA SER A 144 -51.53 -16.70 30.57
C SER A 144 -50.74 -15.41 30.55
N ALA A 145 -50.55 -14.79 31.72
CA ALA A 145 -49.67 -13.64 31.89
C ALA A 145 -48.21 -13.97 31.53
N MET A 146 -47.77 -15.24 31.64
CA MET A 146 -46.44 -15.69 31.26
C MET A 146 -46.24 -15.56 29.74
N GLU A 147 -47.18 -15.96 28.92
CA GLU A 147 -47.13 -15.88 27.46
C GLU A 147 -47.08 -14.43 26.99
N LEU A 148 -47.86 -13.54 27.61
CA LEU A 148 -47.79 -12.11 27.31
C LEU A 148 -46.46 -11.50 27.67
N ARG A 149 -45.87 -11.83 28.83
CA ARG A 149 -44.53 -11.36 29.23
C ARG A 149 -43.45 -11.89 28.30
N LEU A 150 -43.54 -13.14 27.86
CA LEU A 150 -42.62 -13.74 26.90
C LEU A 150 -42.67 -13.03 25.53
N ALA A 151 -43.86 -12.75 25.01
CA ALA A 151 -44.04 -12.02 23.76
C ALA A 151 -43.46 -10.61 23.85
N LYS A 152 -43.71 -9.88 24.93
CA LYS A 152 -43.16 -8.54 25.17
C LYS A 152 -41.64 -8.57 25.33
N ALA A 153 -41.05 -9.57 25.99
CA ALA A 153 -39.61 -9.73 26.13
C ALA A 153 -38.93 -10.02 24.78
N ASN A 154 -39.56 -10.85 23.92
CA ASN A 154 -39.02 -11.09 22.55
C ASN A 154 -39.09 -9.84 21.66
N LEU A 155 -40.17 -9.02 21.78
CA LEU A 155 -40.23 -7.74 21.06
C LEU A 155 -39.08 -6.81 21.47
N ALA A 156 -38.92 -6.57 22.78
CA ALA A 156 -37.86 -5.70 23.28
C ALA A 156 -36.46 -6.21 22.88
N GLY A 157 -36.23 -7.53 22.90
CA GLY A 157 -34.99 -8.11 22.39
C GLY A 157 -34.77 -7.88 20.89
N SER A 158 -35.84 -7.96 20.09
CA SER A 158 -35.76 -7.69 18.64
C SER A 158 -35.54 -6.22 18.32
N GLU A 159 -36.13 -5.29 19.09
CA GLU A 159 -35.91 -3.86 18.99
C GLU A 159 -34.41 -3.51 19.26
N ALA A 160 -33.85 -4.07 20.33
CA ALA A 160 -32.42 -3.90 20.63
C ALA A 160 -31.51 -4.44 19.50
N GLN A 161 -31.84 -5.64 18.98
CA GLN A 161 -31.10 -6.24 17.87
C GLN A 161 -31.22 -5.41 16.58
N ALA A 162 -32.40 -4.84 16.29
CA ALA A 162 -32.60 -3.98 15.13
C ALA A 162 -31.77 -2.67 15.22
N ALA A 163 -31.74 -2.06 16.41
CA ALA A 163 -30.91 -0.88 16.65
C ALA A 163 -29.41 -1.16 16.47
N ASP A 164 -28.93 -2.30 16.96
CA ASP A 164 -27.55 -2.76 16.80
C ASP A 164 -27.19 -2.95 15.33
N LEU A 165 -28.01 -3.69 14.57
CA LEU A 165 -27.75 -3.95 13.16
C LEU A 165 -27.88 -2.70 12.30
N GLU A 166 -28.74 -1.75 12.66
CA GLU A 166 -28.81 -0.45 12.03
C GLU A 166 -27.51 0.38 12.27
N SER A 167 -26.98 0.31 13.50
CA SER A 167 -25.67 0.91 13.80
C SER A 167 -24.54 0.28 12.96
N VAL A 168 -24.51 -1.04 12.82
CA VAL A 168 -23.55 -1.76 11.99
C VAL A 168 -23.68 -1.36 10.52
N ALA A 169 -24.89 -1.29 9.97
CA ALA A 169 -25.14 -0.85 8.61
C ALA A 169 -24.62 0.59 8.37
N GLY A 170 -24.93 1.50 9.29
CA GLY A 170 -24.41 2.88 9.19
C GLY A 170 -22.89 2.96 9.28
N LYS A 171 -22.24 2.15 10.11
CA LYS A 171 -20.78 2.07 10.21
C LYS A 171 -20.16 1.53 8.91
N SER A 172 -20.73 0.51 8.31
CA SER A 172 -20.22 -0.08 7.06
C SER A 172 -20.32 0.88 5.88
N ILE A 173 -21.42 1.65 5.77
CA ILE A 173 -21.58 2.67 4.74
C ILE A 173 -20.58 3.81 4.94
N ARG A 174 -20.40 4.32 6.16
CA ARG A 174 -19.40 5.34 6.45
C ARG A 174 -17.97 4.87 6.16
N SER A 175 -17.66 3.61 6.45
CA SER A 175 -16.36 3.04 6.11
C SER A 175 -16.13 3.00 4.60
N LEU A 176 -17.15 2.68 3.81
CA LEU A 176 -17.10 2.71 2.36
C LEU A 176 -16.93 4.15 1.82
N GLU A 177 -17.65 5.14 2.38
CA GLU A 177 -17.49 6.55 2.02
C GLU A 177 -16.06 7.03 2.25
N VAL A 178 -15.45 6.66 3.39
CA VAL A 178 -14.03 6.98 3.69
C VAL A 178 -13.07 6.34 2.68
N LEU A 179 -13.29 5.08 2.31
CA LEU A 179 -12.46 4.40 1.29
C LEU A 179 -12.57 5.06 -0.09
N LEU A 180 -13.73 5.67 -0.39
CA LEU A 180 -13.95 6.45 -1.60
C LEU A 180 -13.42 7.89 -1.51
N GLY A 181 -12.88 8.29 -0.35
CA GLY A 181 -12.40 9.66 -0.11
C GLY A 181 -13.51 10.69 0.09
N GLN A 182 -14.71 10.24 0.45
CA GLN A 182 -15.86 11.09 0.72
C GLN A 182 -16.05 11.32 2.22
N PHE A 183 -16.76 12.40 2.56
CA PHE A 183 -17.13 12.66 3.95
C PHE A 183 -18.12 11.58 4.45
N PRO A 184 -17.91 10.97 5.64
CA PRO A 184 -18.69 9.84 6.14
C PRO A 184 -20.08 10.27 6.65
N ALA A 185 -20.95 10.64 5.74
CA ALA A 185 -22.29 11.15 6.04
C ALA A 185 -23.38 10.07 6.15
N ASN A 186 -23.06 8.80 5.88
CA ASN A 186 -24.03 7.70 5.80
C ASN A 186 -25.13 7.94 4.75
N LYS A 187 -24.75 8.55 3.62
CA LYS A 187 -25.69 8.92 2.54
C LYS A 187 -25.50 8.11 1.26
N LEU A 188 -24.43 7.30 1.19
CA LEU A 188 -24.15 6.50 0.01
C LEU A 188 -25.25 5.45 -0.20
N ALA A 189 -25.92 5.53 -1.35
CA ALA A 189 -26.88 4.52 -1.75
C ALA A 189 -26.17 3.23 -2.14
N VAL A 190 -26.56 2.13 -1.51
CA VAL A 190 -26.10 0.78 -1.89
C VAL A 190 -27.27 -0.06 -2.38
N PRO A 191 -27.05 -0.96 -3.35
CA PRO A 191 -28.11 -1.87 -3.84
C PRO A 191 -28.70 -2.73 -2.72
N GLU A 192 -29.87 -3.29 -2.98
CA GLU A 192 -30.53 -4.21 -2.05
C GLU A 192 -30.07 -5.66 -2.22
N ALA A 193 -29.45 -6.00 -3.35
CA ALA A 193 -29.00 -7.36 -3.63
C ALA A 193 -27.49 -7.41 -3.84
N LEU A 194 -26.86 -8.47 -3.34
CA LEU A 194 -25.48 -8.79 -3.69
C LEU A 194 -25.39 -9.12 -5.19
N PRO A 195 -24.27 -8.80 -5.86
CA PRO A 195 -24.08 -9.17 -7.26
C PRO A 195 -24.09 -10.69 -7.43
N LEU A 196 -24.38 -11.13 -8.65
CA LEU A 196 -24.23 -12.54 -9.00
C LEU A 196 -22.77 -12.95 -8.93
N LEU A 197 -22.51 -14.19 -8.49
CA LEU A 197 -21.15 -14.72 -8.46
C LEU A 197 -20.65 -14.87 -9.90
N PRO A 198 -19.50 -14.25 -10.27
CA PRO A 198 -18.91 -14.45 -11.57
C PRO A 198 -18.55 -15.91 -11.84
N ALA A 199 -18.44 -16.30 -13.12
CA ALA A 199 -18.06 -17.65 -13.53
C ALA A 199 -16.76 -18.12 -12.85
N ALA A 200 -16.64 -19.43 -12.62
CA ALA A 200 -15.45 -20.02 -12.01
C ALA A 200 -14.20 -19.73 -12.86
N ILE A 201 -13.10 -19.41 -12.21
CA ILE A 201 -11.81 -19.28 -12.89
C ILE A 201 -11.34 -20.72 -13.18
N PRO A 202 -10.95 -21.03 -14.45
CA PRO A 202 -10.49 -22.37 -14.79
C PRO A 202 -9.34 -22.84 -13.90
N ALA A 203 -9.39 -24.11 -13.48
CA ALA A 203 -8.28 -24.73 -12.77
C ALA A 203 -7.04 -24.80 -13.69
N GLY A 204 -5.88 -24.48 -13.16
CA GLY A 204 -4.62 -24.45 -13.92
C GLY A 204 -4.18 -23.03 -14.23
N VAL A 205 -3.85 -22.29 -13.18
CA VAL A 205 -3.25 -20.97 -13.32
C VAL A 205 -1.77 -21.13 -13.69
N PRO A 206 -1.33 -20.68 -14.88
CA PRO A 206 0.09 -20.74 -15.25
C PRO A 206 0.94 -19.93 -14.26
N ALA A 207 2.14 -20.47 -13.90
CA ALA A 207 3.11 -19.76 -13.05
C ALA A 207 3.43 -18.32 -13.54
N GLN A 208 3.21 -18.04 -14.84
CA GLN A 208 3.33 -16.72 -15.45
C GLN A 208 2.38 -15.66 -14.84
N ILE A 209 1.26 -16.07 -14.24
CA ILE A 209 0.35 -15.11 -13.58
C ILE A 209 0.98 -14.56 -12.30
N LEU A 210 1.77 -15.37 -11.58
CA LEU A 210 2.49 -14.93 -10.40
C LEU A 210 3.49 -13.81 -10.73
N SER A 211 4.09 -13.82 -11.93
CA SER A 211 5.00 -12.75 -12.38
C SER A 211 4.31 -11.40 -12.64
N ARG A 212 2.98 -11.37 -12.68
CA ARG A 212 2.18 -10.14 -12.85
C ARG A 212 1.80 -9.48 -11.52
N ARG A 213 2.03 -10.16 -10.41
CA ARG A 213 1.72 -9.60 -9.07
C ARG A 213 2.64 -8.42 -8.75
N PRO A 214 2.06 -7.28 -8.31
CA PRO A 214 2.84 -6.08 -8.00
C PRO A 214 3.85 -6.28 -6.87
N ASP A 215 3.52 -7.09 -5.87
CA ASP A 215 4.39 -7.41 -4.73
C ASP A 215 5.62 -8.23 -5.17
N LEU A 216 5.45 -9.20 -6.07
CA LEU A 216 6.55 -9.97 -6.64
C LEU A 216 7.45 -9.11 -7.52
N VAL A 217 6.85 -8.25 -8.36
CA VAL A 217 7.62 -7.30 -9.17
C VAL A 217 8.41 -6.33 -8.28
N ALA A 218 7.81 -5.83 -7.21
CA ALA A 218 8.52 -4.95 -6.26
C ALA A 218 9.68 -5.67 -5.56
N ALA A 219 9.47 -6.90 -5.12
CA ALA A 219 10.50 -7.72 -4.48
C ALA A 219 11.64 -8.08 -5.46
N GLU A 220 11.34 -8.37 -6.73
CA GLU A 220 12.34 -8.59 -7.79
C GLU A 220 13.18 -7.33 -8.03
N GLN A 221 12.55 -6.16 -8.11
CA GLN A 221 13.27 -4.88 -8.25
C GLN A 221 14.14 -4.59 -7.01
N GLY A 222 13.70 -4.96 -5.81
CA GLY A 222 14.50 -4.91 -4.59
C GLY A 222 15.75 -5.78 -4.68
N LEU A 223 15.63 -6.97 -5.25
CA LEU A 223 16.76 -7.88 -5.50
C LEU A 223 17.76 -7.25 -6.50
N PHE A 224 17.29 -6.69 -7.61
CA PHE A 224 18.14 -5.97 -8.57
C PHE A 224 18.82 -4.76 -7.95
N ALA A 225 18.13 -4.00 -7.10
CA ALA A 225 18.70 -2.87 -6.38
C ALA A 225 19.86 -3.29 -5.47
N THR A 226 19.67 -4.37 -4.70
CA THR A 226 20.69 -4.91 -3.82
C THR A 226 21.90 -5.45 -4.61
N GLY A 227 21.65 -6.12 -5.74
CA GLY A 227 22.69 -6.55 -6.68
C GLY A 227 23.51 -5.38 -7.23
N ALA A 228 22.85 -4.28 -7.58
CA ALA A 228 23.53 -3.04 -8.04
C ALA A 228 24.39 -2.41 -6.93
N THR A 229 23.92 -2.45 -5.66
CA THR A 229 24.72 -1.98 -4.51
C THR A 229 25.99 -2.82 -4.31
N LEU A 230 25.90 -4.14 -4.50
CA LEU A 230 27.08 -5.02 -4.47
C LEU A 230 28.07 -4.67 -5.59
N LEU A 231 27.59 -4.42 -6.80
CA LEU A 231 28.45 -3.99 -7.92
C LEU A 231 29.16 -2.67 -7.61
N GLN A 232 28.44 -1.70 -7.03
CA GLN A 232 29.00 -0.43 -6.60
C GLN A 232 30.08 -0.60 -5.51
N ALA A 233 29.85 -1.50 -4.54
CA ALA A 233 30.83 -1.83 -3.51
C ALA A 233 32.08 -2.48 -4.09
N LYS A 234 31.95 -3.41 -5.06
CA LYS A 234 33.06 -4.03 -5.78
C LYS A 234 33.85 -2.99 -6.60
N ALA A 235 33.16 -2.10 -7.30
CA ALA A 235 33.79 -1.03 -8.07
C ALA A 235 34.62 -0.06 -7.21
N SER A 236 34.26 0.09 -5.93
CA SER A 236 35.00 0.93 -4.98
C SER A 236 36.39 0.38 -4.58
N LEU A 237 36.75 -0.84 -4.99
CA LEU A 237 38.11 -1.37 -4.85
C LEU A 237 39.10 -0.79 -5.87
N TYR A 238 38.60 -0.24 -6.96
CA TYR A 238 39.39 0.21 -8.07
C TYR A 238 39.70 1.72 -7.98
N PRO A 239 40.73 2.23 -8.70
CA PRO A 239 41.05 3.64 -8.71
C PRO A 239 39.91 4.51 -9.24
N ARG A 240 39.71 5.67 -8.64
CA ARG A 240 38.80 6.69 -9.16
C ARG A 240 39.58 7.69 -10.00
N ILE A 241 39.06 7.99 -11.16
CA ILE A 241 39.64 9.00 -12.08
C ILE A 241 38.66 10.14 -12.13
N SER A 242 39.10 11.32 -11.66
CA SER A 242 38.33 12.56 -11.74
C SER A 242 39.03 13.59 -12.60
N LEU A 243 38.30 14.21 -13.50
CA LEU A 243 38.72 15.33 -14.29
C LEU A 243 38.14 16.60 -13.66
N THR A 244 39.00 17.61 -13.51
CA THR A 244 38.58 18.93 -13.08
C THR A 244 39.08 19.94 -14.06
N ALA A 245 38.28 20.93 -14.41
CA ALA A 245 38.67 22.08 -15.21
C ALA A 245 38.08 23.33 -14.56
N SER A 246 38.86 24.38 -14.51
CA SER A 246 38.37 25.68 -14.07
C SER A 246 38.95 26.78 -14.93
N GLY A 247 38.17 27.81 -15.18
CA GLY A 247 38.60 29.03 -15.87
C GLY A 247 37.81 30.20 -15.31
N GLY A 248 38.50 31.33 -15.21
CA GLY A 248 37.90 32.54 -14.63
C GLY A 248 38.87 33.64 -14.44
N THR A 249 38.61 34.51 -13.49
CA THR A 249 39.50 35.66 -13.16
C THR A 249 39.88 35.63 -11.68
N SER A 250 41.08 36.04 -11.37
CA SER A 250 41.58 36.18 -9.99
C SER A 250 42.47 37.42 -9.92
N THR A 251 42.13 38.36 -9.01
CA THR A 251 42.83 39.63 -8.85
C THR A 251 42.82 40.08 -7.40
N THR A 252 43.67 41.04 -7.06
CA THR A 252 43.71 41.71 -5.76
C THR A 252 42.84 42.97 -5.71
N ASP A 253 42.47 43.52 -6.86
CA ASP A 253 41.60 44.68 -6.97
C ASP A 253 40.28 44.35 -7.64
N LEU A 254 39.20 44.71 -6.97
CA LEU A 254 37.82 44.40 -7.45
C LEU A 254 37.54 45.08 -8.80
N SER A 255 38.15 46.24 -9.09
CA SER A 255 38.00 46.96 -10.35
C SER A 255 38.57 46.20 -11.57
N GLU A 256 39.53 45.31 -11.32
CA GLU A 256 40.20 44.50 -12.34
C GLU A 256 39.62 43.09 -12.50
N LEU A 257 38.56 42.77 -11.78
CA LEU A 257 37.98 41.43 -11.79
C LEU A 257 37.55 40.94 -13.18
N LEU A 258 37.19 41.85 -14.06
CA LEU A 258 36.79 41.54 -15.44
C LEU A 258 37.87 41.90 -16.49
N ALA A 259 39.09 42.28 -16.04
CA ALA A 259 40.20 42.58 -16.94
C ALA A 259 40.77 41.30 -17.58
N SER A 260 41.20 41.40 -18.82
CA SER A 260 41.78 40.26 -19.57
C SER A 260 43.04 39.70 -18.91
N ASP A 261 43.80 40.53 -18.21
CA ASP A 261 45.06 40.17 -17.56
C ASP A 261 44.85 39.40 -16.24
N SER A 262 43.63 39.41 -15.73
CA SER A 262 43.22 38.64 -14.52
C SER A 262 42.80 37.21 -14.83
N VAL A 263 42.78 36.76 -16.10
CA VAL A 263 42.30 35.44 -16.51
C VAL A 263 43.25 34.34 -16.02
N VAL A 264 42.65 33.36 -15.37
CA VAL A 264 43.35 32.15 -14.89
C VAL A 264 42.57 30.88 -15.30
N TRP A 265 43.30 29.81 -15.58
CA TRP A 265 42.69 28.52 -15.87
C TRP A 265 43.50 27.37 -15.30
N ASN A 266 42.85 26.28 -15.01
CA ASN A 266 43.45 25.02 -14.56
C ASN A 266 42.71 23.85 -15.17
N VAL A 267 43.42 22.80 -15.61
CA VAL A 267 42.89 21.50 -16.00
C VAL A 267 43.72 20.43 -15.30
N ALA A 268 43.06 19.54 -14.60
CA ALA A 268 43.71 18.45 -13.86
C ALA A 268 42.98 17.12 -14.03
N ALA A 269 43.74 16.03 -14.08
CA ALA A 269 43.27 14.69 -13.99
C ALA A 269 43.82 14.07 -12.69
N ASN A 270 42.94 13.58 -11.83
CA ASN A 270 43.30 13.01 -10.54
C ASN A 270 42.97 11.53 -10.50
N LEU A 271 43.95 10.71 -10.11
CA LEU A 271 43.78 9.28 -9.84
C LEU A 271 43.90 9.06 -8.35
N THR A 272 42.83 8.50 -7.76
CA THR A 272 42.79 8.17 -6.31
C THR A 272 42.53 6.70 -6.11
N GLN A 273 43.52 5.98 -5.54
CA GLN A 273 43.42 4.56 -5.19
C GLN A 273 43.51 4.39 -3.67
N PRO A 274 42.51 3.88 -2.98
CA PRO A 274 42.65 3.51 -1.57
C PRO A 274 43.54 2.28 -1.45
N VAL A 275 44.72 2.43 -0.82
CA VAL A 275 45.67 1.34 -0.65
C VAL A 275 45.47 0.60 0.65
N PHE A 276 45.24 1.31 1.75
CA PHE A 276 45.03 0.74 3.06
C PHE A 276 43.85 1.42 3.78
N GLN A 277 42.85 0.64 4.15
CA GLN A 277 41.67 1.09 4.92
C GLN A 277 41.27 0.05 5.99
N ALA A 278 42.24 -0.60 6.61
CA ALA A 278 42.04 -1.59 7.69
C ALA A 278 40.92 -2.62 7.37
N GLY A 279 40.82 -3.06 6.12
CA GLY A 279 39.83 -4.06 5.70
C GLY A 279 38.40 -3.52 5.40
N ARG A 280 38.14 -2.21 5.59
CA ARG A 280 36.81 -1.61 5.43
C ARG A 280 36.12 -1.91 4.10
N LEU A 281 36.84 -1.79 2.98
CA LEU A 281 36.26 -2.04 1.65
C LEU A 281 35.87 -3.52 1.45
N ARG A 282 36.73 -4.44 1.89
CA ARG A 282 36.41 -5.89 1.82
C ARG A 282 35.28 -6.28 2.75
N ALA A 283 35.22 -5.67 3.94
CA ALA A 283 34.09 -5.87 4.87
C ALA A 283 32.78 -5.33 4.26
N ASN A 284 32.80 -4.18 3.59
CA ASN A 284 31.63 -3.65 2.90
C ASN A 284 31.16 -4.59 1.78
N ILE A 285 32.05 -5.18 1.00
CA ILE A 285 31.66 -6.15 -0.03
C ILE A 285 30.98 -7.38 0.61
N ARG A 286 31.55 -7.94 1.69
CA ARG A 286 30.91 -9.05 2.41
C ARG A 286 29.56 -8.67 2.97
N LEU A 287 29.41 -7.44 3.49
CA LEU A 287 28.12 -6.90 3.93
C LEU A 287 27.10 -6.91 2.78
N GLN A 288 27.48 -6.37 1.61
CA GLN A 288 26.56 -6.33 0.47
C GLN A 288 26.26 -7.72 -0.12
N GLN A 289 27.20 -8.67 -0.03
CA GLN A 289 26.93 -10.07 -0.36
C GLN A 289 25.91 -10.71 0.57
N ALA A 290 26.02 -10.45 1.88
CA ALA A 290 25.06 -10.94 2.86
C ALA A 290 23.67 -10.30 2.65
N ASN A 291 23.63 -8.98 2.34
CA ASN A 291 22.39 -8.28 2.02
C ASN A 291 21.72 -8.84 0.76
N LEU A 292 22.52 -9.16 -0.28
CA LEU A 292 21.99 -9.79 -1.50
C LEU A 292 21.36 -11.15 -1.20
N LYS A 293 22.05 -11.98 -0.43
CA LYS A 293 21.52 -13.29 -0.01
C LYS A 293 20.23 -13.14 0.81
N ALA A 294 20.16 -12.16 1.71
CA ALA A 294 18.94 -11.87 2.46
C ALA A 294 17.80 -11.41 1.53
N ALA A 295 18.08 -10.60 0.49
CA ALA A 295 17.10 -10.19 -0.50
C ALA A 295 16.59 -11.36 -1.36
N GLU A 296 17.46 -12.32 -1.71
CA GLU A 296 17.09 -13.57 -2.41
C GLU A 296 16.09 -14.40 -1.59
N GLU A 297 16.38 -14.59 -0.30
CA GLU A 297 15.47 -15.34 0.59
C GLU A 297 14.15 -14.57 0.85
N SER A 298 14.20 -13.25 0.92
CA SER A 298 12.99 -12.43 1.03
C SER A 298 12.10 -12.54 -0.23
N PHE A 299 12.70 -12.50 -1.42
CA PHE A 299 11.98 -12.72 -2.68
C PHE A 299 11.34 -14.12 -2.71
N ARG A 300 12.08 -15.15 -2.32
CA ARG A 300 11.57 -16.51 -2.20
C ARG A 300 10.39 -16.63 -1.24
N SER A 301 10.48 -15.98 -0.08
CA SER A 301 9.40 -15.94 0.91
C SER A 301 8.16 -15.29 0.34
N THR A 302 8.29 -14.14 -0.34
CA THR A 302 7.17 -13.44 -1.00
C THR A 302 6.51 -14.32 -2.06
N MET A 303 7.30 -15.07 -2.84
CA MET A 303 6.80 -15.99 -3.84
C MET A 303 5.99 -17.15 -3.21
N LEU A 304 6.50 -17.75 -2.13
CA LEU A 304 5.79 -18.82 -1.42
C LEU A 304 4.49 -18.31 -0.78
N GLN A 305 4.48 -17.09 -0.21
CA GLN A 305 3.27 -16.46 0.31
C GLN A 305 2.25 -16.24 -0.81
N ALA A 306 2.68 -15.74 -1.96
CA ALA A 306 1.81 -15.52 -3.12
C ALA A 306 1.16 -16.84 -3.60
N MET A 307 1.92 -17.93 -3.66
CA MET A 307 1.39 -19.26 -4.00
C MET A 307 0.38 -19.73 -2.95
N GLY A 308 0.68 -19.58 -1.66
CA GLY A 308 -0.22 -19.94 -0.57
C GLY A 308 -1.54 -19.16 -0.61
N GLU A 309 -1.50 -17.87 -0.96
CA GLU A 309 -2.72 -17.06 -1.14
C GLU A 309 -3.61 -17.57 -2.26
N VAL A 310 -3.02 -18.00 -3.39
CA VAL A 310 -3.78 -18.58 -4.51
C VAL A 310 -4.43 -19.89 -4.09
N GLU A 311 -3.66 -20.83 -3.50
CA GLU A 311 -4.16 -22.12 -3.06
C GLU A 311 -5.27 -21.96 -2.00
N ASN A 312 -5.07 -21.09 -1.00
CA ASN A 312 -6.08 -20.81 0.01
C ASN A 312 -7.37 -20.23 -0.61
N ALA A 313 -7.26 -19.37 -1.60
CA ALA A 313 -8.42 -18.78 -2.26
C ALA A 313 -9.17 -19.81 -3.15
N LEU A 314 -8.45 -20.74 -3.78
CA LEU A 314 -9.03 -21.84 -4.57
C LEU A 314 -9.76 -22.85 -3.67
N ASP A 315 -9.12 -23.28 -2.58
CA ASP A 315 -9.73 -24.19 -1.60
C ASP A 315 -10.97 -23.55 -0.96
N ALA A 316 -10.87 -22.30 -0.52
CA ALA A 316 -11.99 -21.55 0.02
C ALA A 316 -13.15 -21.41 -0.98
N ALA A 317 -12.88 -21.34 -2.29
CA ALA A 317 -13.95 -21.25 -3.28
C ALA A 317 -14.84 -22.50 -3.32
N GLN A 318 -14.25 -23.70 -3.19
CA GLN A 318 -14.99 -24.95 -3.14
C GLN A 318 -15.80 -25.09 -1.85
N LEU A 319 -15.15 -24.81 -0.71
CA LEU A 319 -15.79 -24.91 0.61
C LEU A 319 -16.94 -23.90 0.76
N LEU A 320 -16.75 -22.66 0.32
CA LEU A 320 -17.78 -21.63 0.38
C LEU A 320 -18.96 -21.93 -0.54
N ALA A 321 -18.77 -22.58 -1.68
CA ALA A 321 -19.87 -23.04 -2.53
C ALA A 321 -20.73 -24.11 -1.84
N ALA A 322 -20.11 -25.07 -1.16
CA ALA A 322 -20.82 -26.07 -0.37
C ALA A 322 -21.58 -25.44 0.80
N ILE A 323 -20.96 -24.46 1.49
CA ILE A 323 -21.59 -23.71 2.59
C ILE A 323 -22.81 -22.92 2.09
N ASP A 324 -22.71 -22.23 0.96
CA ASP A 324 -23.83 -21.46 0.36
C ASP A 324 -25.02 -22.36 0.05
N THR A 325 -24.77 -23.51 -0.58
CA THR A 325 -25.81 -24.49 -0.89
C THR A 325 -26.49 -25.04 0.39
N ALA A 326 -25.68 -25.41 1.39
CA ALA A 326 -26.23 -25.96 2.65
C ALA A 326 -27.04 -24.91 3.44
N LEU A 327 -26.54 -23.66 3.51
CA LEU A 327 -27.22 -22.56 4.19
C LEU A 327 -28.46 -22.09 3.41
N GLY A 328 -28.44 -22.15 2.07
CA GLY A 328 -29.63 -21.90 1.25
C GLY A 328 -30.73 -22.91 1.54
N THR A 329 -30.40 -24.21 1.58
CA THR A 329 -31.37 -25.27 1.98
C THR A 329 -31.87 -25.04 3.40
N ALA A 330 -30.99 -24.69 4.35
CA ALA A 330 -31.40 -24.42 5.73
C ALA A 330 -32.36 -23.22 5.84
N TYR A 331 -32.11 -22.17 5.04
CA TYR A 331 -32.98 -21.00 4.93
C TYR A 331 -34.37 -21.42 4.41
N ASP A 332 -34.44 -22.10 3.25
CA ASP A 332 -35.72 -22.54 2.66
C ASP A 332 -36.54 -23.41 3.61
N GLN A 333 -35.92 -24.39 4.26
CA GLN A 333 -36.60 -25.27 5.21
C GLN A 333 -37.05 -24.54 6.49
N SER A 334 -36.24 -23.59 6.98
CA SER A 334 -36.60 -22.78 8.14
C SER A 334 -37.77 -21.83 7.87
N GLN A 335 -37.83 -21.27 6.67
CA GLN A 335 -38.95 -20.43 6.24
C GLN A 335 -40.23 -21.23 6.11
N ALA A 336 -40.19 -22.41 5.49
CA ALA A 336 -41.33 -23.31 5.37
C ALA A 336 -41.83 -23.74 6.75
N ALA A 337 -40.93 -24.06 7.69
CA ALA A 337 -41.29 -24.42 9.07
C ALA A 337 -41.96 -23.26 9.83
N ALA A 338 -41.42 -22.05 9.69
CA ALA A 338 -41.98 -20.85 10.31
C ALA A 338 -43.40 -20.52 9.76
N GLN A 339 -43.59 -20.67 8.45
CA GLN A 339 -44.93 -20.52 7.85
C GLN A 339 -45.93 -21.56 8.38
N THR A 340 -45.56 -22.85 8.43
CA THR A 340 -46.37 -23.90 8.97
C THR A 340 -46.73 -23.66 10.44
N ALA A 341 -45.75 -23.24 11.25
CA ALA A 341 -45.98 -22.93 12.66
C ALA A 341 -46.95 -21.74 12.83
N GLN A 342 -46.86 -20.73 11.97
CA GLN A 342 -47.78 -19.60 11.95
C GLN A 342 -49.20 -20.05 11.64
N GLU A 343 -49.42 -20.86 10.59
CA GLU A 343 -50.73 -21.36 10.21
C GLU A 343 -51.35 -22.24 11.32
N ARG A 344 -50.55 -23.08 12.01
CA ARG A 344 -51.02 -23.88 13.14
C ARG A 344 -51.41 -23.03 14.33
N TYR A 345 -50.60 -21.99 14.65
CA TYR A 345 -50.89 -21.08 15.74
C TYR A 345 -52.18 -20.26 15.49
N ASP A 346 -52.38 -19.77 14.27
CA ASP A 346 -53.57 -19.01 13.89
C ASP A 346 -54.86 -19.88 13.99
N ARG A 347 -54.76 -21.19 13.69
CA ARG A 347 -55.86 -22.14 13.84
C ARG A 347 -56.05 -22.67 15.27
N GLY A 348 -55.22 -22.25 16.24
CA GLY A 348 -55.26 -22.71 17.63
C GLY A 348 -54.70 -24.13 17.83
N LEU A 349 -53.97 -24.69 16.84
CA LEU A 349 -53.38 -26.04 16.86
C LEU A 349 -51.90 -26.04 17.25
N GLY A 350 -51.27 -24.86 17.39
CA GLY A 350 -49.88 -24.67 17.78
C GLY A 350 -49.75 -23.81 19.01
N ASN A 351 -48.57 -23.84 19.65
CA ASN A 351 -48.29 -22.99 20.80
C ASN A 351 -47.38 -21.79 20.42
N LEU A 352 -47.38 -20.74 21.25
CA LEU A 352 -46.63 -19.55 21.04
C LEU A 352 -45.12 -19.80 21.00
N ILE A 353 -44.61 -20.71 21.83
CA ILE A 353 -43.16 -21.00 21.91
C ILE A 353 -42.68 -21.62 20.60
N GLU A 354 -43.42 -22.56 20.03
CA GLU A 354 -43.10 -23.18 18.72
C GLU A 354 -43.06 -22.12 17.60
N LEU A 355 -44.02 -21.21 17.59
CA LEU A 355 -44.09 -20.12 16.63
C LEU A 355 -42.85 -19.17 16.74
N LEU A 356 -42.56 -18.71 17.95
CA LEU A 356 -41.43 -17.78 18.18
C LEU A 356 -40.09 -18.42 17.85
N GLU A 357 -39.90 -19.70 18.22
CA GLU A 357 -38.65 -20.42 17.94
C GLU A 357 -38.45 -20.69 16.45
N THR A 358 -39.49 -21.10 15.71
CA THR A 358 -39.37 -21.31 14.26
C THR A 358 -39.12 -20.04 13.52
N ARG A 359 -39.76 -18.92 13.88
CA ARG A 359 -39.48 -17.58 13.32
C ARG A 359 -38.03 -17.12 13.59
N ARG A 360 -37.58 -17.27 14.84
CA ARG A 360 -36.19 -16.96 15.20
C ARG A 360 -35.19 -17.75 14.36
N ARG A 361 -35.45 -19.06 14.15
CA ARG A 361 -34.60 -19.90 13.29
C ARG A 361 -34.61 -19.45 11.85
N ALA A 362 -35.76 -19.09 11.27
CA ALA A 362 -35.86 -18.59 9.90
C ALA A 362 -35.06 -17.30 9.70
N ILE A 363 -35.20 -16.32 10.58
CA ILE A 363 -34.45 -15.07 10.55
C ILE A 363 -32.93 -15.33 10.67
N THR A 364 -32.53 -16.21 11.58
CA THR A 364 -31.12 -16.55 11.77
C THR A 364 -30.55 -17.28 10.54
N ALA A 365 -31.33 -18.20 9.93
CA ALA A 365 -30.89 -18.91 8.72
C ALA A 365 -30.72 -17.99 7.54
N GLU A 366 -31.66 -17.06 7.34
CA GLU A 366 -31.55 -16.03 6.30
C GLU A 366 -30.32 -15.15 6.47
N GLY A 367 -30.07 -14.64 7.68
CA GLY A 367 -28.89 -13.84 7.98
C GLY A 367 -27.57 -14.59 7.73
N ARG A 368 -27.49 -15.87 8.08
CA ARG A 368 -26.32 -16.72 7.80
C ARG A 368 -26.11 -16.95 6.31
N TRP A 369 -27.18 -17.14 5.57
CA TRP A 369 -27.11 -17.30 4.11
C TRP A 369 -26.62 -16.04 3.41
N TRP A 370 -27.09 -14.85 3.77
CA TRP A 370 -26.55 -13.58 3.28
C TRP A 370 -25.05 -13.44 3.55
N SER A 371 -24.60 -13.79 4.75
CA SER A 371 -23.19 -13.77 5.11
C SER A 371 -22.36 -14.77 4.30
N ALA A 372 -22.87 -15.96 4.02
CA ALA A 372 -22.19 -16.94 3.18
C ALA A 372 -22.00 -16.44 1.75
N ARG A 373 -23.04 -15.87 1.14
CA ARG A 373 -22.98 -15.29 -0.21
C ARG A 373 -21.97 -14.14 -0.30
N ARG A 374 -21.96 -13.25 0.70
CA ARG A 374 -20.93 -12.19 0.74
C ARG A 374 -19.53 -12.78 0.83
N ARG A 375 -19.28 -13.72 1.72
CA ARG A 375 -17.96 -14.39 1.86
C ARG A 375 -17.52 -15.08 0.57
N GLN A 376 -18.42 -15.67 -0.19
CA GLN A 376 -18.14 -16.28 -1.48
C GLN A 376 -17.69 -15.23 -2.52
N LEU A 377 -18.37 -14.08 -2.56
CA LEU A 377 -17.99 -12.95 -3.41
C LEU A 377 -16.66 -12.33 -2.99
N GLU A 378 -16.42 -12.14 -1.70
CA GLU A 378 -15.14 -11.66 -1.17
C GLU A 378 -13.99 -12.59 -1.53
N ASN A 379 -14.21 -13.90 -1.46
CA ASN A 379 -13.20 -14.87 -1.86
C ASN A 379 -12.90 -14.79 -3.37
N ARG A 380 -13.89 -14.48 -4.19
CA ARG A 380 -13.68 -14.22 -5.62
C ARG A 380 -12.79 -13.00 -5.85
N VAL A 381 -12.98 -11.93 -5.06
CA VAL A 381 -12.09 -10.75 -5.08
C VAL A 381 -10.68 -11.12 -4.62
N ASN A 382 -10.56 -11.91 -3.53
CA ASN A 382 -9.26 -12.39 -3.03
C ASN A 382 -8.51 -13.20 -4.09
N LEU A 383 -9.19 -14.14 -4.74
CA LEU A 383 -8.58 -14.93 -5.81
C LEU A 383 -8.13 -14.07 -6.99
N HIS A 384 -8.93 -13.08 -7.37
CA HIS A 384 -8.55 -12.14 -8.44
C HIS A 384 -7.30 -11.33 -8.06
N LEU A 385 -7.22 -10.84 -6.83
CA LEU A 385 -6.03 -10.13 -6.32
C LEU A 385 -4.81 -11.06 -6.24
N ALA A 386 -4.98 -12.27 -5.73
CA ALA A 386 -3.91 -13.27 -5.60
C ALA A 386 -3.33 -13.68 -6.96
N LEU A 387 -4.14 -13.68 -8.02
CA LEU A 387 -3.71 -13.95 -9.39
C LEU A 387 -3.05 -12.75 -10.08
N GLY A 388 -2.98 -11.58 -9.42
CA GLY A 388 -2.47 -10.35 -10.02
C GLY A 388 -3.36 -9.79 -11.14
N GLY A 389 -4.64 -10.17 -11.19
CA GLY A 389 -5.57 -9.78 -12.24
C GLY A 389 -5.79 -8.28 -12.32
N GLY A 390 -5.86 -7.74 -13.54
CA GLY A 390 -6.08 -6.31 -13.81
C GLY A 390 -4.83 -5.42 -13.63
N PHE A 391 -3.68 -5.98 -13.27
CA PHE A 391 -2.41 -5.25 -13.25
C PHE A 391 -1.88 -5.14 -14.68
N GLU A 392 -2.08 -4.00 -15.32
CA GLU A 392 -1.37 -3.66 -16.55
C GLU A 392 0.05 -3.24 -16.20
N MET A 393 1.03 -3.99 -16.68
CA MET A 393 2.44 -3.61 -16.54
C MET A 393 2.65 -2.20 -17.09
N LEU A 394 3.49 -1.42 -16.41
CA LEU A 394 4.02 -0.17 -16.92
C LEU A 394 4.54 -0.38 -18.35
N LYS A 395 4.39 0.60 -19.24
CA LYS A 395 5.06 0.57 -20.55
C LYS A 395 6.56 0.35 -20.32
N LYS A 396 7.26 -0.22 -21.32
CA LYS A 396 8.72 -0.48 -21.25
C LYS A 396 9.57 0.74 -20.85
N ASP A 397 9.02 1.94 -20.96
CA ASP A 397 9.62 3.22 -20.56
C ASP A 397 9.34 3.61 -19.09
N GLY A 398 8.57 2.80 -18.36
CA GLY A 398 8.25 3.03 -16.93
C GLY A 398 7.11 4.01 -16.70
N THR A 399 6.40 4.46 -17.73
CA THR A 399 5.23 5.33 -17.58
C THR A 399 3.96 4.51 -17.36
N PRO A 400 3.02 4.94 -16.47
CA PRO A 400 1.72 4.29 -16.34
C PRO A 400 0.97 4.37 -17.69
N ARG A 401 0.35 3.27 -18.12
CA ARG A 401 -0.68 3.36 -19.18
C ARG A 401 -1.87 4.12 -18.59
N GLN A 402 -2.30 5.16 -19.30
CA GLN A 402 -3.48 5.96 -18.93
C GLN A 402 -4.75 5.12 -18.98
#